data_549a385ee41a00f159248a2b9859ec7a
#
_entry.id   549a385ee41a00f159248a2b9859ec7a
#
_cell.length_a   1.000
_cell.length_b   1.000
_cell.length_c   1.000
_cell.angle_alpha   90.00
_cell.angle_beta   90.00
_cell.angle_gamma   90.00
#
_symmetry.space_group_name_H-M   'P 1'
#
loop_
_entity.id
_entity.type
_entity.pdbx_description
1 polymer ?
#
loop_
_entity_poly.entity_id
_entity_poly.type
_entity_poly.pdbx_seq_one_letter_code
_entity_poly.pdbx_strand_id
1 'polypeptide(L)'
;MTSTHKISLKSAILMNLNIMAGAGIFVNIVDLTRELSLFGGLLYLGVGLFMFPLIFTFAQLVKIYPSGGFYAFAKPISPLLAFISTWTYFFGKLASASFLLHVATTFLQKLFPGIFGIVPALALDLTILMIFMFLNSLNLRIGILIQNCFFASKFIPLLLLIGLGVYHFDINLLQDLSVVPVSNFIVMLPLVLYCFSGFEAACSISRNIVDASKNAPKAIFYSFFSIIAIYVLFQTLVAMMLHPAISAITGYADAFPYLMSLAPVSAWLQMKLTTAISFLIGFSAMGAAYGLLFSNAWNLYTLAENGHTLGAKKIASLNRHAVPLYAVLAEGLICALFLAITGGAKIPLQQTATLGCTITYTISSIAFLMLALGSRWTGFMSLLTCCGFIVSCVMSAMSYNFTSLYLFGIMLAIGFFMYFFCSKK
;
A
#
# COMPACT_ATOMS: atom_id res chain seq x y z
N MET A 1 35.37 3.63 6.15
CA MET A 1 34.16 4.12 5.47
C MET A 1 33.50 2.94 4.78
N THR A 2 32.48 2.36 5.39
CA THR A 2 31.70 1.26 4.77
C THR A 2 30.93 1.88 3.60
N SER A 3 31.19 1.39 2.39
CA SER A 3 30.42 1.74 1.17
C SER A 3 28.94 1.46 1.45
N THR A 4 28.18 2.50 1.79
CA THR A 4 26.74 2.40 1.94
C THR A 4 26.16 2.18 0.53
N HIS A 5 25.77 0.94 0.23
CA HIS A 5 25.11 0.62 -1.03
C HIS A 5 23.84 1.44 -1.15
N LYS A 6 23.82 2.36 -2.10
CA LYS A 6 22.62 3.16 -2.43
C LYS A 6 21.71 2.41 -3.40
N ILE A 7 20.43 2.75 -3.35
CA ILE A 7 19.37 2.19 -4.20
C ILE A 7 19.43 2.84 -5.59
N SER A 8 19.52 2.05 -6.66
CA SER A 8 19.46 2.55 -8.03
C SER A 8 18.06 3.02 -8.42
N LEU A 9 17.92 3.83 -9.48
CA LEU A 9 16.63 4.22 -10.06
C LEU A 9 15.75 2.98 -10.36
N LYS A 10 16.34 1.96 -11.00
CA LYS A 10 15.62 0.72 -11.33
C LYS A 10 15.06 0.06 -10.07
N SER A 11 15.88 -0.09 -9.03
CA SER A 11 15.45 -0.69 -7.77
C SER A 11 14.37 0.15 -7.07
N ALA A 12 14.44 1.47 -7.13
CA ALA A 12 13.43 2.36 -6.56
C ALA A 12 12.07 2.24 -7.30
N ILE A 13 12.08 2.14 -8.64
CA ILE A 13 10.88 1.87 -9.44
C ILE A 13 10.29 0.52 -9.08
N LEU A 14 11.12 -0.53 -9.07
CA LEU A 14 10.68 -1.90 -8.75
C LEU A 14 10.12 -2.00 -7.34
N MET A 15 10.68 -1.27 -6.38
CA MET A 15 10.18 -1.24 -5.01
C MET A 15 8.80 -0.56 -4.93
N ASN A 16 8.62 0.62 -5.56
CA ASN A 16 7.31 1.26 -5.62
C ASN A 16 6.27 0.34 -6.28
N LEU A 17 6.61 -0.26 -7.42
CA LEU A 17 5.75 -1.23 -8.11
C LEU A 17 5.45 -2.45 -7.23
N ASN A 18 6.46 -2.95 -6.48
CA ASN A 18 6.25 -4.08 -5.56
C ASN A 18 5.26 -3.73 -4.45
N ILE A 19 5.30 -2.53 -3.92
CA ILE A 19 4.38 -2.08 -2.87
C ILE A 19 2.98 -1.84 -3.45
N MET A 20 2.85 -1.10 -4.56
CA MET A 20 1.57 -0.83 -5.21
C MET A 20 0.91 -2.10 -5.75
N ALA A 21 1.61 -2.87 -6.61
CA ALA A 21 1.12 -4.14 -7.11
C ALA A 21 1.08 -5.22 -6.01
N GLY A 22 0.67 -4.86 -4.81
CA GLY A 22 0.44 -5.77 -3.70
C GLY A 22 -0.81 -6.63 -3.89
N ALA A 23 -1.23 -7.27 -2.82
CA ALA A 23 -2.46 -8.06 -2.85
C ALA A 23 -3.73 -7.20 -3.06
N GLY A 24 -3.66 -5.88 -2.89
CA GLY A 24 -4.83 -5.00 -2.96
C GLY A 24 -5.66 -5.18 -4.23
N ILE A 25 -5.02 -5.24 -5.40
CA ILE A 25 -5.72 -5.45 -6.65
C ILE A 25 -6.41 -6.82 -6.73
N PHE A 26 -5.77 -7.88 -6.22
CA PHE A 26 -6.34 -9.22 -6.20
C PHE A 26 -7.47 -9.37 -5.17
N VAL A 27 -7.35 -8.68 -4.04
CA VAL A 27 -8.29 -8.79 -2.92
C VAL A 27 -9.52 -7.92 -3.13
N ASN A 28 -9.38 -6.75 -3.78
CA ASN A 28 -10.48 -5.82 -4.00
C ASN A 28 -11.29 -6.11 -5.26
N ILE A 29 -10.82 -7.04 -6.13
CA ILE A 29 -11.49 -7.37 -7.40
C ILE A 29 -12.94 -7.79 -7.21
N VAL A 30 -13.23 -8.58 -6.17
CA VAL A 30 -14.59 -9.09 -5.89
C VAL A 30 -15.51 -7.97 -5.44
N ASP A 31 -15.07 -7.12 -4.50
CA ASP A 31 -15.90 -6.01 -4.00
C ASP A 31 -16.16 -4.99 -5.11
N LEU A 32 -15.12 -4.64 -5.88
CA LEU A 32 -15.28 -3.70 -7.00
C LEU A 32 -16.20 -4.26 -8.09
N THR A 33 -16.12 -5.55 -8.40
CA THR A 33 -17.00 -6.18 -9.38
C THR A 33 -18.44 -6.25 -8.86
N ARG A 34 -18.63 -6.52 -7.57
CA ARG A 34 -19.96 -6.60 -6.95
C ARG A 34 -20.65 -5.25 -6.91
N GLU A 35 -19.92 -4.20 -6.50
CA GLU A 35 -20.49 -2.87 -6.30
C GLU A 35 -20.55 -2.03 -7.58
N LEU A 36 -19.61 -2.25 -8.51
CA LEU A 36 -19.44 -1.43 -9.70
C LEU A 36 -19.61 -2.19 -11.02
N SER A 37 -19.93 -3.49 -10.97
CA SER A 37 -20.01 -4.32 -12.16
C SER A 37 -18.71 -4.20 -12.99
N LEU A 38 -18.80 -3.84 -14.27
CA LEU A 38 -17.66 -3.66 -15.17
C LEU A 38 -16.99 -2.28 -15.06
N PHE A 39 -17.59 -1.33 -14.33
CA PHE A 39 -17.04 0.03 -14.18
C PHE A 39 -15.81 0.13 -13.25
N GLY A 40 -15.42 -0.95 -12.56
CA GLY A 40 -14.27 -0.95 -11.67
C GLY A 40 -12.97 -0.51 -12.33
N GLY A 41 -12.74 -0.91 -13.60
CA GLY A 41 -11.57 -0.46 -14.38
C GLY A 41 -11.59 1.04 -14.67
N LEU A 42 -12.76 1.60 -14.99
CA LEU A 42 -12.92 3.04 -15.18
C LEU A 42 -12.70 3.83 -13.88
N LEU A 43 -13.07 3.25 -12.73
CA LEU A 43 -12.78 3.88 -11.44
C LEU A 43 -11.26 3.94 -11.19
N TYR A 44 -10.49 2.87 -11.50
CA TYR A 44 -9.04 2.92 -11.43
C TYR A 44 -8.44 3.99 -12.35
N LEU A 45 -8.94 4.11 -13.59
CA LEU A 45 -8.49 5.16 -14.52
C LEU A 45 -8.81 6.55 -13.98
N GLY A 46 -10.04 6.77 -13.56
CA GLY A 46 -10.50 8.05 -13.01
C GLY A 46 -9.70 8.49 -11.79
N VAL A 47 -9.50 7.59 -10.82
CA VAL A 47 -8.68 7.86 -9.63
C VAL A 47 -7.22 8.12 -10.01
N GLY A 48 -6.64 7.33 -10.92
CA GLY A 48 -5.27 7.54 -11.41
C GLY A 48 -5.08 8.92 -12.05
N LEU A 49 -6.01 9.35 -12.90
CA LEU A 49 -5.98 10.68 -13.50
C LEU A 49 -6.20 11.80 -12.46
N PHE A 50 -7.11 11.59 -11.52
CA PHE A 50 -7.40 12.56 -10.45
C PHE A 50 -6.22 12.70 -9.47
N MET A 51 -5.39 11.68 -9.31
CA MET A 51 -4.18 11.72 -8.50
C MET A 51 -2.99 12.40 -9.20
N PHE A 52 -3.07 12.68 -10.50
CA PHE A 52 -1.93 13.24 -11.25
C PHE A 52 -1.32 14.52 -10.64
N PRO A 53 -2.10 15.54 -10.22
CA PRO A 53 -1.56 16.72 -9.55
C PRO A 53 -0.83 16.39 -8.25
N LEU A 54 -1.34 15.39 -7.51
CA LEU A 54 -0.72 14.89 -6.27
C LEU A 54 0.64 14.25 -6.55
N ILE A 55 0.71 13.38 -7.56
CA ILE A 55 1.95 12.72 -8.00
C ILE A 55 3.00 13.74 -8.40
N PHE A 56 2.59 14.77 -9.14
CA PHE A 56 3.49 15.86 -9.54
C PHE A 56 4.00 16.64 -8.32
N THR A 57 3.12 16.94 -7.36
CA THR A 57 3.46 17.61 -6.10
C THR A 57 4.53 16.82 -5.34
N PHE A 58 4.35 15.51 -5.17
CA PHE A 58 5.34 14.65 -4.47
C PHE A 58 6.67 14.55 -5.21
N ALA A 59 6.62 14.45 -6.54
CA ALA A 59 7.84 14.43 -7.34
C ALA A 59 8.65 15.73 -7.21
N GLN A 60 7.97 16.89 -7.14
CA GLN A 60 8.65 18.17 -6.91
C GLN A 60 9.16 18.29 -5.47
N LEU A 61 8.38 17.88 -4.47
CA LEU A 61 8.80 17.91 -3.08
C LEU A 61 10.05 17.05 -2.84
N VAL A 62 10.10 15.82 -3.34
CA VAL A 62 11.27 14.94 -3.17
C VAL A 62 12.48 15.43 -3.97
N LYS A 63 12.26 16.15 -5.08
CA LYS A 63 13.34 16.80 -5.83
C LYS A 63 14.02 17.91 -5.03
N ILE A 64 13.23 18.70 -4.29
CA ILE A 64 13.71 19.84 -3.50
C ILE A 64 14.24 19.38 -2.15
N TYR A 65 13.57 18.41 -1.53
CA TYR A 65 13.92 17.83 -0.23
C TYR A 65 14.29 16.34 -0.36
N PRO A 66 15.47 16.00 -0.93
CA PRO A 66 15.83 14.61 -1.25
C PRO A 66 16.19 13.75 -0.06
N SER A 67 16.15 14.30 1.15
CA SER A 67 16.41 13.57 2.40
C SER A 67 15.42 13.97 3.49
N GLY A 68 14.98 12.99 4.29
CA GLY A 68 14.07 13.25 5.42
C GLY A 68 12.59 13.01 5.11
N GLY A 69 12.23 12.62 3.87
CA GLY A 69 10.89 12.18 3.51
C GLY A 69 9.78 13.20 3.82
N PHE A 70 8.64 12.73 4.28
CA PHE A 70 7.47 13.56 4.58
C PHE A 70 7.71 14.59 5.67
N TYR A 71 8.59 14.29 6.62
CA TYR A 71 8.97 15.24 7.66
C TYR A 71 9.64 16.49 7.07
N ALA A 72 10.57 16.29 6.14
CA ALA A 72 11.29 17.40 5.49
C ALA A 72 10.39 18.28 4.64
N PHE A 73 9.31 17.73 4.07
CA PHE A 73 8.37 18.49 3.23
C PHE A 73 7.60 19.55 4.03
N ALA A 74 7.20 19.24 5.26
CA ALA A 74 6.37 20.11 6.10
C ALA A 74 7.16 20.88 7.17
N LYS A 75 8.39 20.45 7.48
CA LYS A 75 9.26 21.11 8.50
C LYS A 75 9.44 22.61 8.31
N PRO A 76 9.63 23.14 7.08
CA PRO A 76 9.78 24.59 6.88
C PRO A 76 8.53 25.40 7.26
N ILE A 77 7.35 24.78 7.33
CA ILE A 77 6.10 25.44 7.73
C ILE A 77 5.92 25.33 9.24
N SER A 78 5.96 24.09 9.75
CA SER A 78 5.71 23.79 11.16
C SER A 78 6.27 22.44 11.55
N PRO A 79 7.06 22.36 12.65
CA PRO A 79 7.50 21.08 13.21
C PRO A 79 6.35 20.15 13.58
N LEU A 80 5.20 20.70 14.03
CA LEU A 80 4.01 19.92 14.36
C LEU A 80 3.37 19.30 13.10
N LEU A 81 3.24 20.07 12.01
CA LEU A 81 2.73 19.53 10.75
C LEU A 81 3.67 18.48 10.17
N ALA A 82 4.99 18.68 10.27
CA ALA A 82 5.99 17.69 9.88
C ALA A 82 5.85 16.38 10.66
N PHE A 83 5.67 16.52 11.99
CA PHE A 83 5.42 15.37 12.85
C PHE A 83 4.13 14.66 12.47
N ILE A 84 2.99 15.35 12.38
CA ILE A 84 1.68 14.76 12.06
C ILE A 84 1.74 14.06 10.69
N SER A 85 2.31 14.69 9.68
CA SER A 85 2.46 14.11 8.35
C SER A 85 3.20 12.77 8.39
N THR A 86 4.36 12.72 9.05
CA THR A 86 5.16 11.50 9.11
C THR A 86 4.53 10.43 10.01
N TRP A 87 3.92 10.86 11.11
CA TRP A 87 3.23 9.98 12.07
C TRP A 87 2.01 9.29 11.47
N THR A 88 1.14 10.04 10.79
CA THR A 88 -0.06 9.47 10.15
C THR A 88 0.29 8.53 9.01
N TYR A 89 1.33 8.85 8.24
CA TYR A 89 1.86 7.94 7.22
C TYR A 89 2.41 6.67 7.85
N PHE A 90 3.25 6.78 8.87
CA PHE A 90 3.86 5.65 9.56
C PHE A 90 2.80 4.65 10.03
N PHE A 91 1.78 5.10 10.76
CA PHE A 91 0.71 4.23 11.23
C PHE A 91 -0.19 3.70 10.11
N GLY A 92 -0.51 4.53 9.12
CA GLY A 92 -1.27 4.08 7.95
C GLY A 92 -0.57 2.92 7.23
N LYS A 93 0.76 2.99 7.08
CA LYS A 93 1.53 1.90 6.46
C LYS A 93 1.61 0.65 7.33
N LEU A 94 1.59 0.78 8.66
CA LEU A 94 1.50 -0.38 9.54
C LEU A 94 0.14 -1.07 9.46
N ALA A 95 -0.96 -0.31 9.38
CA ALA A 95 -2.28 -0.86 9.12
C ALA A 95 -2.31 -1.64 7.79
N SER A 96 -1.72 -1.07 6.74
CA SER A 96 -1.57 -1.74 5.45
C SER A 96 -0.73 -3.02 5.54
N ALA A 97 0.41 -2.99 6.21
CA ALA A 97 1.27 -4.15 6.37
C ALA A 97 0.56 -5.28 7.16
N SER A 98 -0.15 -4.93 8.24
CA SER A 98 -0.94 -5.87 9.03
C SER A 98 -2.01 -6.58 8.18
N PHE A 99 -2.75 -5.82 7.38
CA PHE A 99 -3.73 -6.38 6.44
C PHE A 99 -3.08 -7.36 5.45
N LEU A 100 -1.97 -6.97 4.83
CA LEU A 100 -1.29 -7.79 3.83
C LEU A 100 -0.67 -9.06 4.42
N LEU A 101 -0.17 -9.03 5.66
CA LEU A 101 0.27 -10.22 6.38
C LEU A 101 -0.89 -11.19 6.57
N HIS A 102 -2.06 -10.69 7.01
CA HIS A 102 -3.24 -11.53 7.20
C HIS A 102 -3.79 -12.10 5.90
N VAL A 103 -3.72 -11.36 4.79
CA VAL A 103 -4.04 -11.89 3.46
C VAL A 103 -3.13 -13.07 3.11
N ALA A 104 -1.83 -12.94 3.33
CA ALA A 104 -0.88 -14.03 3.09
C ALA A 104 -1.21 -15.28 3.93
N THR A 105 -1.50 -15.09 5.22
CA THR A 105 -1.94 -16.15 6.13
C THR A 105 -3.21 -16.84 5.63
N THR A 106 -4.21 -16.08 5.19
CA THR A 106 -5.47 -16.61 4.65
C THR A 106 -5.21 -17.54 3.46
N PHE A 107 -4.35 -17.13 2.52
CA PHE A 107 -3.98 -17.98 1.39
C PHE A 107 -3.18 -19.21 1.81
N LEU A 108 -2.25 -19.11 2.76
CA LEU A 108 -1.50 -20.25 3.28
C LEU A 108 -2.40 -21.29 3.96
N GLN A 109 -3.35 -20.85 4.79
CA GLN A 109 -4.31 -21.73 5.46
C GLN A 109 -5.21 -22.44 4.46
N LYS A 110 -5.66 -21.74 3.42
CA LYS A 110 -6.53 -22.30 2.38
C LYS A 110 -5.78 -23.30 1.48
N LEU A 111 -4.51 -23.05 1.18
CA LEU A 111 -3.69 -23.91 0.32
C LEU A 111 -3.19 -25.16 1.03
N PHE A 112 -2.86 -25.05 2.31
CA PHE A 112 -2.26 -26.11 3.11
C PHE A 112 -3.05 -26.34 4.41
N PRO A 113 -4.34 -26.75 4.33
CA PRO A 113 -5.20 -26.84 5.51
C PRO A 113 -4.69 -27.85 6.54
N GLY A 114 -4.04 -28.93 6.12
CA GLY A 114 -3.46 -29.93 7.01
C GLY A 114 -2.25 -29.45 7.82
N ILE A 115 -1.58 -28.39 7.39
CA ILE A 115 -0.39 -27.83 8.07
C ILE A 115 -0.75 -26.52 8.76
N PHE A 116 -1.32 -25.57 8.04
CA PHE A 116 -1.58 -24.21 8.53
C PHE A 116 -3.03 -23.99 8.98
N GLY A 117 -3.97 -24.83 8.54
CA GLY A 117 -5.37 -24.69 8.94
C GLY A 117 -5.65 -24.95 10.42
N ILE A 118 -4.79 -25.70 11.09
CA ILE A 118 -4.87 -25.98 12.54
C ILE A 118 -4.20 -24.88 13.40
N VAL A 119 -3.39 -24.01 12.77
CA VAL A 119 -2.68 -22.94 13.48
C VAL A 119 -3.56 -21.69 13.49
N PRO A 120 -3.74 -21.01 14.64
CA PRO A 120 -4.48 -19.74 14.68
C PRO A 120 -3.87 -18.71 13.71
N ALA A 121 -4.72 -18.01 12.96
CA ALA A 121 -4.28 -17.05 11.95
C ALA A 121 -3.32 -16.00 12.54
N LEU A 122 -3.62 -15.48 13.73
CA LEU A 122 -2.75 -14.52 14.43
C LEU A 122 -1.34 -15.07 14.68
N ALA A 123 -1.21 -16.36 15.02
CA ALA A 123 0.10 -16.97 15.25
C ALA A 123 0.92 -17.06 13.96
N LEU A 124 0.29 -17.34 12.82
CA LEU A 124 0.93 -17.32 11.51
C LEU A 124 1.31 -15.90 11.12
N ASP A 125 0.42 -14.92 11.28
CA ASP A 125 0.68 -13.51 11.03
C ASP A 125 1.91 -13.02 11.79
N LEU A 126 1.97 -13.32 13.10
CA LEU A 126 3.10 -12.95 13.96
C LEU A 126 4.39 -13.67 13.56
N THR A 127 4.30 -14.94 13.13
CA THR A 127 5.47 -15.69 12.66
C THR A 127 6.05 -15.07 11.39
N ILE A 128 5.21 -14.73 10.40
CA ILE A 128 5.65 -14.05 9.17
C ILE A 128 6.23 -12.68 9.50
N LEU A 129 5.58 -11.93 10.40
CA LEU A 129 6.06 -10.63 10.86
C LEU A 129 7.45 -10.73 11.49
N MET A 130 7.69 -11.69 12.39
CA MET A 130 9.00 -11.90 13.01
C MET A 130 10.08 -12.20 11.97
N ILE A 131 9.78 -13.04 10.98
CA ILE A 131 10.71 -13.32 9.86
C ILE A 131 11.03 -12.03 9.11
N PHE A 132 10.03 -11.19 8.82
CA PHE A 132 10.24 -9.92 8.09
C PHE A 132 11.03 -8.91 8.91
N MET A 133 10.80 -8.82 10.21
CA MET A 133 11.61 -7.97 11.10
C MET A 133 13.08 -8.42 11.11
N PHE A 134 13.32 -9.73 11.20
CA PHE A 134 14.68 -10.28 11.11
C PHE A 134 15.32 -9.93 9.76
N LEU A 135 14.66 -10.17 8.65
CA LEU A 135 15.15 -9.85 7.31
C LEU A 135 15.40 -8.35 7.12
N ASN A 136 14.52 -7.48 7.63
CA ASN A 136 14.66 -6.02 7.59
C ASN A 136 15.79 -5.51 8.51
N SER A 137 16.24 -6.29 9.48
CA SER A 137 17.40 -5.95 10.32
C SER A 137 18.76 -6.20 9.64
N LEU A 138 18.76 -6.91 8.50
CA LEU A 138 19.93 -7.18 7.69
C LEU A 138 20.32 -5.95 6.85
N ASN A 139 21.32 -6.10 5.99
CA ASN A 139 21.80 -4.97 5.20
C ASN A 139 20.82 -4.58 4.05
N LEU A 140 20.92 -3.33 3.61
CA LEU A 140 20.08 -2.74 2.55
C LEU A 140 20.11 -3.57 1.25
N ARG A 141 21.27 -4.18 0.91
CA ARG A 141 21.42 -4.98 -0.31
C ARG A 141 20.56 -6.24 -0.28
N ILE A 142 20.50 -6.92 0.87
CA ILE A 142 19.64 -8.09 1.06
C ILE A 142 18.18 -7.69 0.95
N GLY A 143 17.78 -6.57 1.59
CA GLY A 143 16.43 -6.04 1.50
C GLY A 143 16.00 -5.77 0.04
N ILE A 144 16.85 -5.14 -0.77
CA ILE A 144 16.59 -4.90 -2.20
C ILE A 144 16.47 -6.23 -2.98
N LEU A 145 17.34 -7.20 -2.72
CA LEU A 145 17.28 -8.49 -3.38
C LEU A 145 15.95 -9.20 -3.11
N ILE A 146 15.54 -9.24 -1.84
CA ILE A 146 14.24 -9.82 -1.43
C ILE A 146 13.08 -9.10 -2.13
N GLN A 147 13.09 -7.76 -2.19
CA GLN A 147 12.09 -6.97 -2.91
C GLN A 147 12.01 -7.35 -4.39
N ASN A 148 13.15 -7.51 -5.05
CA ASN A 148 13.20 -7.88 -6.47
C ASN A 148 12.65 -9.30 -6.70
N CYS A 149 12.91 -10.26 -5.80
CA CYS A 149 12.36 -11.61 -5.88
C CYS A 149 10.83 -11.60 -5.74
N PHE A 150 10.30 -10.88 -4.75
CA PHE A 150 8.86 -10.72 -4.57
C PHE A 150 8.21 -10.02 -5.77
N PHE A 151 8.87 -9.01 -6.33
CA PHE A 151 8.36 -8.30 -7.50
C PHE A 151 8.25 -9.21 -8.72
N ALA A 152 9.29 -9.99 -9.02
CA ALA A 152 9.29 -10.89 -10.17
C ALA A 152 8.14 -11.93 -10.10
N SER A 153 7.86 -12.47 -8.92
CA SER A 153 6.81 -13.48 -8.73
C SER A 153 5.39 -12.96 -8.97
N LYS A 154 5.14 -11.64 -8.81
CA LYS A 154 3.82 -11.02 -8.97
C LYS A 154 3.34 -10.96 -10.42
N PHE A 155 4.27 -10.89 -11.37
CA PHE A 155 3.90 -10.82 -12.78
C PHE A 155 3.26 -12.09 -13.30
N ILE A 156 3.59 -13.25 -12.74
CA ILE A 156 3.03 -14.53 -13.18
C ILE A 156 1.49 -14.54 -13.03
N PRO A 157 0.90 -14.35 -11.85
CA PRO A 157 -0.56 -14.33 -11.72
C PRO A 157 -1.20 -13.16 -12.47
N LEU A 158 -0.57 -11.97 -12.51
CA LEU A 158 -1.10 -10.82 -13.25
C LEU A 158 -1.20 -11.10 -14.74
N LEU A 159 -0.10 -11.55 -15.38
CA LEU A 159 -0.07 -11.82 -16.81
C LEU A 159 -0.97 -13.00 -17.19
N LEU A 160 -1.02 -14.04 -16.36
CA LEU A 160 -1.89 -15.18 -16.60
C LEU A 160 -3.37 -14.78 -16.55
N LEU A 161 -3.79 -14.03 -15.53
CA LEU A 161 -5.19 -13.59 -15.42
C LEU A 161 -5.56 -12.55 -16.48
N ILE A 162 -4.66 -11.65 -16.86
CA ILE A 162 -4.87 -10.74 -17.99
C ILE A 162 -5.00 -11.54 -19.30
N GLY A 163 -4.11 -12.51 -19.53
CA GLY A 163 -4.16 -13.36 -20.72
C GLY A 163 -5.46 -14.17 -20.81
N LEU A 164 -5.90 -14.75 -19.67
CA LEU A 164 -7.18 -15.45 -19.60
C LEU A 164 -8.35 -14.49 -19.85
N GLY A 165 -8.30 -13.28 -19.31
CA GLY A 165 -9.32 -12.25 -19.52
C GLY A 165 -9.37 -11.77 -20.99
N VAL A 166 -8.23 -11.68 -21.69
CA VAL A 166 -8.20 -11.40 -23.13
C VAL A 166 -8.82 -12.55 -23.94
N TYR A 167 -8.54 -13.78 -23.54
CA TYR A 167 -9.14 -14.97 -24.19
C TYR A 167 -10.68 -15.01 -24.05
N HIS A 168 -11.22 -14.62 -22.89
CA HIS A 168 -12.66 -14.57 -22.61
C HIS A 168 -13.28 -13.19 -22.86
N PHE A 169 -12.57 -12.29 -23.55
CA PHE A 169 -13.08 -10.96 -23.82
C PHE A 169 -14.33 -11.01 -24.71
N ASP A 170 -15.46 -10.54 -24.16
CA ASP A 170 -16.72 -10.42 -24.88
C ASP A 170 -17.23 -8.98 -24.80
N ILE A 171 -17.22 -8.30 -25.95
CA ILE A 171 -17.70 -6.92 -26.06
C ILE A 171 -19.20 -6.78 -25.79
N ASN A 172 -19.98 -7.86 -25.97
CA ASN A 172 -21.41 -7.81 -25.72
C ASN A 172 -21.74 -7.61 -24.24
N LEU A 173 -20.86 -8.05 -23.33
CA LEU A 173 -21.02 -7.79 -21.90
C LEU A 173 -21.00 -6.29 -21.55
N LEU A 174 -20.43 -5.44 -22.41
CA LEU A 174 -20.44 -3.98 -22.23
C LEU A 174 -21.80 -3.36 -22.62
N GLN A 175 -22.69 -4.09 -23.31
CA GLN A 175 -24.01 -3.61 -23.68
C GLN A 175 -25.03 -3.78 -22.55
N ASP A 176 -24.80 -4.72 -21.65
CA ASP A 176 -25.68 -5.05 -20.52
C ASP A 176 -25.27 -4.30 -19.23
N LEU A 177 -24.66 -3.11 -19.35
CA LEU A 177 -24.24 -2.32 -18.21
C LEU A 177 -25.45 -1.80 -17.43
N SER A 178 -25.69 -2.36 -16.26
CA SER A 178 -26.67 -1.84 -15.31
C SER A 178 -26.24 -0.46 -14.79
N VAL A 179 -27.19 0.40 -14.51
CA VAL A 179 -26.94 1.73 -13.92
C VAL A 179 -26.39 1.51 -12.50
N VAL A 180 -25.15 1.91 -12.29
CA VAL A 180 -24.52 1.85 -10.97
C VAL A 180 -24.72 3.20 -10.26
N PRO A 181 -25.25 3.22 -9.03
CA PRO A 181 -25.40 4.45 -8.25
C PRO A 181 -24.07 5.16 -8.02
N VAL A 182 -24.03 6.48 -8.11
CA VAL A 182 -22.82 7.29 -7.84
C VAL A 182 -22.28 7.06 -6.43
N SER A 183 -23.16 6.79 -5.46
CA SER A 183 -22.78 6.45 -4.09
C SER A 183 -21.81 5.27 -4.02
N ASN A 184 -21.99 4.23 -4.86
CA ASN A 184 -21.12 3.06 -4.87
C ASN A 184 -19.69 3.41 -5.33
N PHE A 185 -19.56 4.30 -6.32
CA PHE A 185 -18.24 4.81 -6.72
C PHE A 185 -17.55 5.51 -5.56
N ILE A 186 -18.27 6.38 -4.82
CA ILE A 186 -17.71 7.14 -3.69
C ILE A 186 -17.26 6.19 -2.57
N VAL A 187 -18.06 5.18 -2.25
CA VAL A 187 -17.77 4.19 -1.19
C VAL A 187 -16.57 3.31 -1.57
N MET A 188 -16.38 3.03 -2.86
CA MET A 188 -15.26 2.20 -3.35
C MET A 188 -13.95 2.99 -3.54
N LEU A 189 -13.98 4.32 -3.59
CA LEU A 189 -12.77 5.15 -3.76
C LEU A 189 -11.64 4.83 -2.77
N PRO A 190 -11.87 4.61 -1.45
CA PRO A 190 -10.79 4.31 -0.52
C PRO A 190 -10.06 3.01 -0.83
N LEU A 191 -10.79 1.99 -1.36
CA LEU A 191 -10.20 0.72 -1.75
C LEU A 191 -9.30 0.86 -2.98
N VAL A 192 -9.74 1.69 -3.94
CA VAL A 192 -8.94 1.99 -5.14
C VAL A 192 -7.73 2.85 -4.78
N LEU A 193 -7.90 3.89 -3.94
CA LEU A 193 -6.79 4.70 -3.45
C LEU A 193 -5.77 3.85 -2.67
N TYR A 194 -6.26 2.90 -1.86
CA TYR A 194 -5.40 1.94 -1.17
C TYR A 194 -4.48 1.20 -2.13
N CYS A 195 -4.98 0.75 -3.28
CA CYS A 195 -4.17 0.08 -4.29
C CYS A 195 -3.08 0.98 -4.89
N PHE A 196 -3.36 2.27 -5.09
CA PHE A 196 -2.35 3.23 -5.57
C PHE A 196 -1.34 3.65 -4.49
N SER A 197 -1.63 3.42 -3.22
CA SER A 197 -0.75 3.76 -2.11
C SER A 197 0.54 2.93 -2.17
N GLY A 198 1.68 3.60 -2.24
CA GLY A 198 3.00 2.97 -2.41
C GLY A 198 3.89 3.70 -3.42
N PHE A 199 3.33 4.52 -4.32
CA PHE A 199 4.10 5.34 -5.25
C PHE A 199 5.09 6.27 -4.51
N GLU A 200 4.70 6.68 -3.32
CA GLU A 200 5.44 7.60 -2.45
C GLU A 200 6.47 6.90 -1.56
N ALA A 201 6.61 5.59 -1.61
CA ALA A 201 7.61 4.87 -0.80
C ALA A 201 9.05 5.34 -1.12
N ALA A 202 9.31 5.75 -2.36
CA ALA A 202 10.56 6.40 -2.74
C ALA A 202 10.84 7.68 -1.94
N CYS A 203 9.81 8.40 -1.44
CA CYS A 203 10.00 9.57 -0.56
C CYS A 203 10.54 9.14 0.81
N SER A 204 10.00 8.07 1.41
CA SER A 204 10.42 7.58 2.72
C SER A 204 11.90 7.16 2.77
N ILE A 205 12.38 6.55 1.66
CA ILE A 205 13.76 6.06 1.56
C ILE A 205 14.66 6.94 0.69
N SER A 206 14.22 8.14 0.33
CA SER A 206 14.92 9.00 -0.64
C SER A 206 16.39 9.23 -0.28
N ARG A 207 16.73 9.34 1.01
CA ARG A 207 18.13 9.45 1.49
C ARG A 207 19.03 8.30 1.04
N ASN A 208 18.46 7.13 0.75
CA ASN A 208 19.17 5.93 0.35
C ASN A 208 19.23 5.74 -1.19
N ILE A 209 18.59 6.63 -1.97
CA ILE A 209 18.57 6.58 -3.45
C ILE A 209 19.78 7.32 -4.00
N VAL A 210 20.41 6.74 -5.03
CA VAL A 210 21.47 7.42 -5.80
C VAL A 210 20.87 8.64 -6.50
N ASP A 211 21.52 9.81 -6.40
CA ASP A 211 21.05 11.07 -6.99
C ASP A 211 19.55 11.29 -6.74
N ALA A 212 19.15 11.24 -5.46
CA ALA A 212 17.74 11.21 -5.03
C ALA A 212 16.89 12.34 -5.66
N SER A 213 17.46 13.55 -5.79
CA SER A 213 16.78 14.70 -6.42
C SER A 213 16.38 14.48 -7.89
N LYS A 214 17.07 13.57 -8.60
CA LYS A 214 16.75 13.20 -9.98
C LYS A 214 16.01 11.88 -10.09
N ASN A 215 16.42 10.89 -9.30
CA ASN A 215 15.96 9.53 -9.46
C ASN A 215 14.67 9.23 -8.66
N ALA A 216 14.45 9.85 -7.50
CA ALA A 216 13.21 9.64 -6.74
C ALA A 216 11.96 10.18 -7.49
N PRO A 217 11.97 11.41 -8.07
CA PRO A 217 10.86 11.86 -8.93
C PRO A 217 10.56 10.90 -10.08
N LYS A 218 11.62 10.45 -10.79
CA LYS A 218 11.46 9.51 -11.91
C LYS A 218 10.86 8.18 -11.44
N ALA A 219 11.31 7.67 -10.28
CA ALA A 219 10.76 6.44 -9.71
C ALA A 219 9.26 6.58 -9.43
N ILE A 220 8.83 7.71 -8.85
CA ILE A 220 7.41 8.01 -8.60
C ILE A 220 6.61 8.01 -9.91
N PHE A 221 7.03 8.77 -10.90
CA PHE A 221 6.30 8.86 -12.18
C PHE A 221 6.23 7.52 -12.91
N TYR A 222 7.37 6.87 -13.14
CA TYR A 222 7.39 5.62 -13.91
C TYR A 222 6.59 4.51 -13.23
N SER A 223 6.70 4.37 -11.91
CA SER A 223 5.94 3.36 -11.19
C SER A 223 4.44 3.65 -11.24
N PHE A 224 4.02 4.92 -11.07
CA PHE A 224 2.62 5.29 -11.03
C PHE A 224 1.92 5.10 -12.39
N PHE A 225 2.53 5.55 -13.49
CA PHE A 225 1.94 5.35 -14.81
C PHE A 225 1.88 3.88 -15.22
N SER A 226 2.91 3.10 -14.90
CA SER A 226 2.90 1.67 -15.18
C SER A 226 1.76 0.96 -14.43
N ILE A 227 1.52 1.35 -13.18
CA ILE A 227 0.51 0.67 -12.37
C ILE A 227 -0.92 1.03 -12.80
N ILE A 228 -1.19 2.26 -13.27
CA ILE A 228 -2.50 2.63 -13.81
C ILE A 228 -2.89 1.68 -14.94
N ALA A 229 -1.99 1.50 -15.92
CA ALA A 229 -2.26 0.62 -17.07
C ALA A 229 -2.53 -0.82 -16.62
N ILE A 230 -1.73 -1.34 -15.68
CA ILE A 230 -1.91 -2.69 -15.13
C ILE A 230 -3.26 -2.81 -14.44
N TYR A 231 -3.63 -1.85 -13.60
CA TYR A 231 -4.87 -1.90 -12.82
C TYR A 231 -6.12 -1.80 -13.69
N VAL A 232 -6.12 -0.91 -14.66
CA VAL A 232 -7.25 -0.76 -15.59
C VAL A 232 -7.47 -2.04 -16.37
N LEU A 233 -6.39 -2.60 -16.96
CA LEU A 233 -6.47 -3.84 -17.74
C LEU A 233 -6.91 -5.02 -16.86
N PHE A 234 -6.25 -5.21 -15.72
CA PHE A 234 -6.55 -6.32 -14.83
C PHE A 234 -7.98 -6.26 -14.32
N GLN A 235 -8.40 -5.11 -13.76
CA GLN A 235 -9.75 -4.96 -13.19
C GLN A 235 -10.83 -5.17 -14.26
N THR A 236 -10.68 -4.58 -15.44
CA THR A 236 -11.69 -4.70 -16.51
C THR A 236 -11.81 -6.15 -16.98
N LEU A 237 -10.70 -6.78 -17.32
CA LEU A 237 -10.71 -8.13 -17.87
C LEU A 237 -11.15 -9.19 -16.84
N VAL A 238 -10.69 -9.06 -15.60
CA VAL A 238 -11.08 -10.03 -14.56
C VAL A 238 -12.51 -9.80 -14.10
N ALA A 239 -13.00 -8.56 -14.05
CA ALA A 239 -14.39 -8.27 -13.76
C ALA A 239 -15.33 -8.88 -14.79
N MET A 240 -15.00 -8.83 -16.08
CA MET A 240 -15.79 -9.50 -17.14
C MET A 240 -15.93 -11.00 -16.89
N MET A 241 -14.87 -11.67 -16.48
CA MET A 241 -14.92 -13.09 -16.16
C MET A 241 -15.69 -13.39 -14.87
N LEU A 242 -15.59 -12.53 -13.86
CA LEU A 242 -16.23 -12.73 -12.55
C LEU A 242 -17.73 -12.35 -12.57
N HIS A 243 -18.13 -11.39 -13.39
CA HIS A 243 -19.46 -10.82 -13.38
C HIS A 243 -20.59 -11.87 -13.43
N PRO A 244 -20.55 -12.90 -14.27
CA PRO A 244 -21.61 -13.92 -14.35
C PRO A 244 -21.77 -14.74 -13.06
N ALA A 245 -20.72 -14.87 -12.25
CA ALA A 245 -20.71 -15.69 -11.04
C ALA A 245 -20.55 -14.87 -9.75
N ILE A 246 -20.59 -13.55 -9.83
CA ILE A 246 -20.23 -12.68 -8.70
C ILE A 246 -21.11 -12.88 -7.46
N SER A 247 -22.37 -13.25 -7.64
CA SER A 247 -23.31 -13.55 -6.56
C SER A 247 -22.96 -14.81 -5.77
N ALA A 248 -22.30 -15.77 -6.41
CA ALA A 248 -21.88 -17.03 -5.79
C ALA A 248 -20.49 -16.94 -5.12
N ILE A 249 -19.71 -15.91 -5.44
CA ILE A 249 -18.36 -15.72 -4.88
C ILE A 249 -18.47 -14.98 -3.55
N THR A 250 -18.10 -15.63 -2.45
CA THR A 250 -18.24 -15.05 -1.10
C THR A 250 -17.08 -14.14 -0.73
N GLY A 251 -15.88 -14.40 -1.21
CA GLY A 251 -14.69 -13.62 -0.88
C GLY A 251 -13.60 -13.68 -1.94
N TYR A 252 -12.59 -12.86 -1.76
CA TYR A 252 -11.49 -12.75 -2.73
C TYR A 252 -10.74 -14.06 -2.95
N ALA A 253 -10.62 -14.90 -1.93
CA ALA A 253 -9.91 -16.18 -2.05
C ALA A 253 -10.70 -17.23 -2.84
N ASP A 254 -12.02 -17.04 -3.05
CA ASP A 254 -12.88 -17.93 -3.81
C ASP A 254 -12.92 -17.55 -5.30
N ALA A 255 -12.55 -16.33 -5.65
CA ALA A 255 -12.54 -15.85 -7.02
C ALA A 255 -11.56 -16.61 -7.91
N PHE A 256 -10.38 -16.96 -7.39
CA PHE A 256 -9.31 -17.56 -8.20
C PHE A 256 -9.58 -19.01 -8.60
N PRO A 257 -10.14 -19.89 -7.75
CA PRO A 257 -10.64 -21.19 -8.19
C PRO A 257 -11.64 -21.08 -9.34
N TYR A 258 -12.60 -20.16 -9.25
CA TYR A 258 -13.56 -19.93 -10.32
C TYR A 258 -12.88 -19.44 -11.61
N LEU A 259 -12.00 -18.44 -11.54
CA LEU A 259 -11.28 -17.93 -12.70
C LEU A 259 -10.45 -19.02 -13.39
N MET A 260 -9.82 -19.91 -12.62
CA MET A 260 -9.05 -21.02 -13.20
C MET A 260 -9.93 -22.12 -13.79
N SER A 261 -11.16 -22.29 -13.34
CA SER A 261 -12.11 -23.22 -13.97
C SER A 261 -12.51 -22.79 -15.39
N LEU A 262 -12.36 -21.48 -15.71
CA LEU A 262 -12.59 -20.96 -17.06
C LEU A 262 -11.41 -21.20 -18.01
N ALA A 263 -10.24 -21.61 -17.51
CA ALA A 263 -9.07 -21.83 -18.37
C ALA A 263 -9.32 -23.00 -19.34
N PRO A 264 -9.00 -22.87 -20.65
CA PRO A 264 -9.25 -23.89 -21.66
C PRO A 264 -8.20 -25.01 -21.60
N VAL A 265 -8.09 -25.65 -20.45
CA VAL A 265 -7.11 -26.70 -20.15
C VAL A 265 -7.77 -27.85 -19.36
N SER A 266 -7.08 -28.99 -19.23
CA SER A 266 -7.64 -30.13 -18.49
C SER A 266 -7.91 -29.79 -17.02
N ALA A 267 -8.90 -30.46 -16.39
CA ALA A 267 -9.28 -30.28 -15.00
C ALA A 267 -8.08 -30.47 -14.04
N TRP A 268 -7.19 -31.41 -14.33
CA TRP A 268 -5.95 -31.59 -13.57
C TRP A 268 -5.06 -30.34 -13.60
N LEU A 269 -4.89 -29.72 -14.78
CA LEU A 269 -4.09 -28.51 -14.93
C LEU A 269 -4.78 -27.30 -14.31
N GLN A 270 -6.11 -27.17 -14.42
CA GLN A 270 -6.89 -26.13 -13.73
C GLN A 270 -6.65 -26.17 -12.22
N MET A 271 -6.67 -27.37 -11.59
CA MET A 271 -6.39 -27.53 -10.16
C MET A 271 -4.96 -27.09 -9.81
N LYS A 272 -3.96 -27.46 -10.61
CA LYS A 272 -2.56 -27.04 -10.40
C LYS A 272 -2.38 -25.54 -10.56
N LEU A 273 -3.01 -24.93 -11.56
CA LEU A 273 -2.99 -23.48 -11.78
C LEU A 273 -3.67 -22.74 -10.62
N THR A 274 -4.80 -23.23 -10.12
CA THR A 274 -5.49 -22.67 -8.94
C THR A 274 -4.55 -22.62 -7.73
N THR A 275 -3.88 -23.75 -7.44
CA THR A 275 -2.92 -23.83 -6.34
C THR A 275 -1.74 -22.85 -6.53
N ALA A 276 -1.16 -22.84 -7.74
CA ALA A 276 -0.02 -21.99 -8.05
C ALA A 276 -0.36 -20.50 -7.97
N ILE A 277 -1.50 -20.09 -8.54
CA ILE A 277 -1.94 -18.69 -8.52
C ILE A 277 -2.27 -18.24 -7.11
N SER A 278 -3.03 -19.03 -6.36
CA SER A 278 -3.35 -18.70 -4.97
C SER A 278 -2.08 -18.57 -4.11
N PHE A 279 -1.10 -19.45 -4.32
CA PHE A 279 0.22 -19.33 -3.66
C PHE A 279 0.94 -18.04 -4.05
N LEU A 280 1.00 -17.72 -5.35
CA LEU A 280 1.67 -16.52 -5.85
C LEU A 280 0.99 -15.22 -5.39
N ILE A 281 -0.34 -15.21 -5.23
CA ILE A 281 -1.07 -14.06 -4.69
C ILE A 281 -0.75 -13.88 -3.19
N GLY A 282 -0.77 -14.95 -2.41
CA GLY A 282 -0.33 -14.91 -1.01
C GLY A 282 1.12 -14.43 -0.88
N PHE A 283 2.00 -14.93 -1.74
CA PHE A 283 3.39 -14.50 -1.82
C PHE A 283 3.54 -13.03 -2.26
N SER A 284 2.67 -12.55 -3.16
CA SER A 284 2.57 -11.13 -3.54
C SER A 284 2.19 -10.25 -2.34
N ALA A 285 1.25 -10.71 -1.50
CA ALA A 285 0.88 -10.01 -0.27
C ALA A 285 2.08 -9.90 0.70
N MET A 286 2.81 -11.01 0.90
CA MET A 286 4.06 -11.01 1.69
C MET A 286 5.06 -9.99 1.16
N GLY A 287 5.26 -9.94 -0.16
CA GLY A 287 6.21 -9.03 -0.77
C GLY A 287 5.84 -7.56 -0.57
N ALA A 288 4.56 -7.22 -0.64
CA ALA A 288 4.09 -5.86 -0.37
C ALA A 288 4.24 -5.51 1.12
N ALA A 289 3.84 -6.41 2.03
CA ALA A 289 4.02 -6.21 3.47
C ALA A 289 5.51 -6.00 3.83
N TYR A 290 6.39 -6.85 3.29
CA TYR A 290 7.83 -6.70 3.47
C TYR A 290 8.35 -5.34 2.99
N GLY A 291 7.90 -4.89 1.79
CA GLY A 291 8.29 -3.60 1.22
C GLY A 291 7.82 -2.41 2.05
N LEU A 292 6.59 -2.49 2.57
CA LEU A 292 6.06 -1.48 3.47
C LEU A 292 6.89 -1.36 4.75
N LEU A 293 7.12 -2.46 5.45
CA LEU A 293 7.93 -2.49 6.66
C LEU A 293 9.36 -2.01 6.38
N PHE A 294 9.99 -2.48 5.29
CA PHE A 294 11.33 -2.06 4.90
C PHE A 294 11.47 -0.54 4.70
N SER A 295 10.48 0.09 4.07
CA SER A 295 10.50 1.54 3.81
C SER A 295 10.03 2.35 5.00
N ASN A 296 9.12 1.82 5.79
CA ASN A 296 8.43 2.57 6.84
C ASN A 296 9.25 2.75 8.12
N ALA A 297 10.18 1.85 8.43
CA ALA A 297 11.15 2.01 9.52
C ALA A 297 11.93 3.32 9.43
N TRP A 298 12.19 3.82 8.22
CA TRP A 298 12.87 5.09 8.00
C TRP A 298 12.03 6.31 8.36
N ASN A 299 10.70 6.21 8.34
CA ASN A 299 9.82 7.27 8.82
C ASN A 299 9.90 7.41 10.34
N LEU A 300 9.87 6.28 11.07
CA LEU A 300 10.06 6.30 12.53
C LEU A 300 11.47 6.75 12.92
N TYR A 301 12.50 6.31 12.17
CA TYR A 301 13.86 6.81 12.33
C TYR A 301 13.92 8.35 12.19
N THR A 302 13.27 8.92 11.17
CA THR A 302 13.24 10.36 10.94
C THR A 302 12.54 11.12 12.08
N LEU A 303 11.44 10.58 12.61
CA LEU A 303 10.78 11.15 13.79
C LEU A 303 11.70 11.13 15.02
N ALA A 304 12.43 10.04 15.23
CA ALA A 304 13.38 9.91 16.33
C ALA A 304 14.60 10.84 16.16
N GLU A 305 15.13 10.96 14.94
CA GLU A 305 16.23 11.88 14.60
C GLU A 305 15.88 13.34 14.92
N ASN A 306 14.59 13.70 14.83
CA ASN A 306 14.08 15.03 15.20
C ASN A 306 13.55 15.12 16.66
N GLY A 307 13.77 14.10 17.47
CA GLY A 307 13.47 14.12 18.91
C GLY A 307 11.99 13.87 19.27
N HIS A 308 11.16 13.40 18.34
CA HIS A 308 9.71 13.26 18.52
C HIS A 308 9.26 11.87 19.00
N THR A 309 10.18 11.01 19.44
CA THR A 309 9.85 9.67 19.93
C THR A 309 10.42 9.41 21.32
N LEU A 310 9.75 8.54 22.08
CA LEU A 310 10.31 8.00 23.31
C LEU A 310 11.58 7.19 22.97
N GLY A 311 12.68 7.40 23.70
CA GLY A 311 13.94 6.73 23.40
C GLY A 311 14.57 7.13 22.06
N ALA A 312 14.36 8.37 21.61
CA ALA A 312 14.80 8.91 20.31
C ALA A 312 16.25 8.53 19.95
N LYS A 313 17.20 8.64 20.90
CA LYS A 313 18.61 8.28 20.70
C LYS A 313 18.82 6.82 20.27
N LYS A 314 18.01 5.88 20.81
CA LYS A 314 18.07 4.46 20.43
C LYS A 314 17.39 4.22 19.09
N ILE A 315 16.18 4.75 18.89
CA ILE A 315 15.41 4.56 17.65
C ILE A 315 16.15 5.18 16.45
N ALA A 316 16.82 6.34 16.64
CA ALA A 316 17.65 6.98 15.63
C ALA A 316 19.07 6.38 15.51
N SER A 317 19.37 5.27 16.18
CA SER A 317 20.65 4.59 16.01
C SER A 317 20.62 3.59 14.86
N LEU A 318 21.71 3.55 14.09
CA LEU A 318 21.91 2.57 13.03
C LEU A 318 22.74 1.39 13.55
N ASN A 319 22.39 0.18 13.17
CA ASN A 319 23.19 -0.99 13.47
C ASN A 319 24.45 -1.06 12.58
N ARG A 320 25.28 -2.09 12.74
CA ARG A 320 26.50 -2.32 11.94
C ARG A 320 26.24 -2.42 10.42
N HIS A 321 25.00 -2.65 10.01
CA HIS A 321 24.56 -2.74 8.63
C HIS A 321 23.92 -1.45 8.09
N ALA A 322 24.03 -0.35 8.84
CA ALA A 322 23.41 0.95 8.53
C ALA A 322 21.87 0.89 8.42
N VAL A 323 21.22 0.05 9.23
CA VAL A 323 19.76 -0.12 9.31
C VAL A 323 19.28 0.34 10.67
N PRO A 324 18.13 1.03 10.79
CA PRO A 324 17.57 1.50 12.06
C PRO A 324 16.87 0.36 12.82
N LEU A 325 17.65 -0.52 13.46
CA LEU A 325 17.17 -1.74 14.09
C LEU A 325 16.04 -1.49 15.10
N TYR A 326 16.18 -0.50 15.96
CA TYR A 326 15.16 -0.21 16.99
C TYR A 326 13.88 0.36 16.37
N ALA A 327 13.95 1.05 15.24
CA ALA A 327 12.77 1.45 14.49
C ALA A 327 12.06 0.24 13.86
N VAL A 328 12.80 -0.72 13.31
CA VAL A 328 12.27 -1.99 12.80
C VAL A 328 11.57 -2.77 13.91
N LEU A 329 12.18 -2.88 15.11
CA LEU A 329 11.57 -3.59 16.24
C LEU A 329 10.29 -2.89 16.73
N ALA A 330 10.30 -1.56 16.82
CA ALA A 330 9.14 -0.79 17.27
C ALA A 330 7.97 -0.89 16.26
N GLU A 331 8.25 -0.79 14.96
CA GLU A 331 7.19 -0.96 13.95
C GLU A 331 6.60 -2.36 13.95
N GLY A 332 7.42 -3.40 14.15
CA GLY A 332 6.95 -4.76 14.28
C GLY A 332 6.02 -4.97 15.47
N LEU A 333 6.37 -4.38 16.63
CA LEU A 333 5.51 -4.44 17.82
C LEU A 333 4.14 -3.76 17.55
N ILE A 334 4.14 -2.59 16.92
CA ILE A 334 2.90 -1.87 16.59
C ILE A 334 2.08 -2.63 15.55
N CYS A 335 2.73 -3.23 14.54
CA CYS A 335 2.07 -4.09 13.56
C CYS A 335 1.40 -5.32 14.23
N ALA A 336 2.09 -5.95 15.18
CA ALA A 336 1.53 -7.04 15.98
C ALA A 336 0.30 -6.62 16.79
N LEU A 337 0.31 -5.41 17.36
CA LEU A 337 -0.86 -4.85 18.06
C LEU A 337 -2.04 -4.62 17.11
N PHE A 338 -1.80 -4.10 15.89
CA PHE A 338 -2.85 -3.98 14.88
C PHE A 338 -3.49 -5.33 14.55
N LEU A 339 -2.67 -6.35 14.32
CA LEU A 339 -3.15 -7.72 14.06
C LEU A 339 -3.96 -8.28 15.23
N ALA A 340 -3.48 -8.10 16.46
CA ALA A 340 -4.16 -8.59 17.66
C ALA A 340 -5.51 -7.89 17.91
N ILE A 341 -5.60 -6.57 17.65
CA ILE A 341 -6.82 -5.78 17.88
C ILE A 341 -7.85 -5.99 16.77
N THR A 342 -7.41 -6.09 15.52
CA THR A 342 -8.32 -6.10 14.37
C THR A 342 -8.60 -7.49 13.82
N GLY A 343 -7.82 -8.51 14.24
CA GLY A 343 -7.87 -9.85 13.64
C GLY A 343 -7.58 -9.87 12.15
N GLY A 344 -6.87 -8.86 11.64
CA GLY A 344 -6.58 -8.74 10.20
C GLY A 344 -7.75 -8.24 9.35
N ALA A 345 -8.80 -7.66 9.96
CA ALA A 345 -10.01 -7.22 9.27
C ALA A 345 -9.70 -6.28 8.10
N LYS A 346 -10.13 -6.66 6.89
CA LYS A 346 -9.82 -6.01 5.62
C LYS A 346 -10.20 -4.53 5.59
N ILE A 347 -11.49 -4.24 5.74
CA ILE A 347 -12.03 -2.87 5.53
C ILE A 347 -11.46 -1.88 6.55
N PRO A 348 -11.48 -2.14 7.88
CA PRO A 348 -10.91 -1.20 8.85
C PRO A 348 -9.43 -0.91 8.62
N LEU A 349 -8.62 -1.92 8.27
CA LEU A 349 -7.19 -1.74 8.06
C LEU A 349 -6.89 -0.97 6.77
N GLN A 350 -7.59 -1.27 5.66
CA GLN A 350 -7.41 -0.53 4.41
C GLN A 350 -7.87 0.93 4.53
N GLN A 351 -9.00 1.18 5.19
CA GLN A 351 -9.49 2.55 5.42
C GLN A 351 -8.55 3.34 6.34
N THR A 352 -8.04 2.72 7.42
CA THR A 352 -7.05 3.36 8.31
C THR A 352 -5.76 3.69 7.55
N ALA A 353 -5.29 2.78 6.68
CA ALA A 353 -4.15 3.01 5.83
C ALA A 353 -4.37 4.18 4.86
N THR A 354 -5.53 4.22 4.22
CA THR A 354 -5.90 5.28 3.28
C THR A 354 -6.00 6.64 3.97
N LEU A 355 -6.65 6.71 5.13
CA LEU A 355 -6.75 7.95 5.93
C LEU A 355 -5.36 8.47 6.33
N GLY A 356 -4.50 7.61 6.86
CA GLY A 356 -3.13 7.97 7.24
C GLY A 356 -2.33 8.55 6.09
N CYS A 357 -2.38 7.92 4.92
CA CYS A 357 -1.75 8.42 3.71
C CYS A 357 -2.37 9.75 3.25
N THR A 358 -3.69 9.86 3.24
CA THR A 358 -4.39 11.06 2.73
C THR A 358 -4.09 12.29 3.58
N ILE A 359 -4.02 12.16 4.91
CA ILE A 359 -3.60 13.29 5.79
C ILE A 359 -2.17 13.71 5.47
N THR A 360 -1.25 12.76 5.28
CA THR A 360 0.12 13.06 4.86
C THR A 360 0.16 13.78 3.52
N TYR A 361 -0.65 13.35 2.57
CA TYR A 361 -0.74 13.97 1.24
C TYR A 361 -1.30 15.39 1.35
N THR A 362 -2.32 15.61 2.19
CA THR A 362 -2.90 16.92 2.46
C THR A 362 -1.86 17.90 3.01
N ILE A 363 -1.12 17.48 4.06
CA ILE A 363 -0.08 18.32 4.67
C ILE A 363 1.04 18.61 3.67
N SER A 364 1.46 17.61 2.87
CA SER A 364 2.47 17.79 1.84
C SER A 364 2.02 18.76 0.73
N SER A 365 0.74 18.71 0.35
CA SER A 365 0.15 19.63 -0.64
C SER A 365 0.03 21.07 -0.09
N ILE A 366 -0.32 21.22 1.19
CA ILE A 366 -0.28 22.52 1.88
C ILE A 366 1.14 23.06 1.89
N ALA A 367 2.15 22.22 2.21
CA ALA A 367 3.55 22.60 2.19
C ALA A 367 3.99 23.09 0.82
N PHE A 368 3.62 22.36 -0.23
CA PHE A 368 3.92 22.74 -1.61
C PHE A 368 3.36 24.13 -1.99
N LEU A 369 2.12 24.42 -1.57
CA LEU A 369 1.47 25.72 -1.81
C LEU A 369 2.08 26.86 -1.01
N MET A 370 2.25 26.66 0.30
CA MET A 370 2.73 27.71 1.20
C MET A 370 4.18 28.10 0.91
N LEU A 371 4.99 27.14 0.50
CA LEU A 371 6.40 27.38 0.15
C LEU A 371 6.59 27.79 -1.31
N ALA A 372 5.50 27.92 -2.08
CA ALA A 372 5.50 28.30 -3.50
C ALA A 372 6.49 27.47 -4.37
N LEU A 373 6.55 26.15 -4.11
CA LEU A 373 7.54 25.25 -4.72
C LEU A 373 7.25 24.87 -6.17
N GLY A 374 6.16 25.39 -6.74
CA GLY A 374 5.76 25.16 -8.12
C GLY A 374 4.45 25.87 -8.49
N SER A 375 3.73 25.36 -9.49
CA SER A 375 2.45 25.93 -9.91
C SER A 375 1.42 25.89 -8.76
N ARG A 376 0.85 27.06 -8.43
CA ARG A 376 -0.24 27.15 -7.43
C ARG A 376 -1.46 26.32 -7.84
N TRP A 377 -1.74 26.23 -9.14
CA TRP A 377 -2.82 25.41 -9.67
C TRP A 377 -2.62 23.93 -9.37
N THR A 378 -1.41 23.42 -9.59
CA THR A 378 -1.07 22.02 -9.25
C THR A 378 -1.26 21.72 -7.77
N GLY A 379 -0.78 22.62 -6.90
CA GLY A 379 -0.95 22.45 -5.46
C GLY A 379 -2.42 22.52 -5.01
N PHE A 380 -3.22 23.42 -5.61
CA PHE A 380 -4.65 23.51 -5.34
C PHE A 380 -5.39 22.25 -5.80
N MET A 381 -5.13 21.76 -7.01
CA MET A 381 -5.72 20.51 -7.50
C MET A 381 -5.30 19.30 -6.66
N SER A 382 -4.05 19.28 -6.17
CA SER A 382 -3.57 18.25 -5.25
C SER A 382 -4.35 18.27 -3.93
N LEU A 383 -4.63 19.45 -3.36
CA LEU A 383 -5.49 19.58 -2.17
C LEU A 383 -6.93 19.15 -2.43
N LEU A 384 -7.50 19.51 -3.57
CA LEU A 384 -8.84 19.08 -3.95
C LEU A 384 -8.93 17.57 -4.04
N THR A 385 -7.92 16.92 -4.61
CA THR A 385 -7.78 15.45 -4.63
C THR A 385 -7.79 14.87 -3.21
N CYS A 386 -7.00 15.45 -2.30
CA CYS A 386 -6.95 14.99 -0.91
C CYS A 386 -8.29 15.18 -0.18
N CYS A 387 -8.95 16.32 -0.36
CA CYS A 387 -10.28 16.57 0.22
C CYS A 387 -11.30 15.53 -0.26
N GLY A 388 -11.31 15.23 -1.57
CA GLY A 388 -12.18 14.20 -2.13
C GLY A 388 -11.96 12.83 -1.48
N PHE A 389 -10.70 12.45 -1.26
CA PHE A 389 -10.38 11.19 -0.60
C PHE A 389 -10.73 11.17 0.89
N ILE A 390 -10.58 12.27 1.63
CA ILE A 390 -11.02 12.36 3.03
C ILE A 390 -12.52 12.15 3.11
N VAL A 391 -13.30 12.88 2.30
CA VAL A 391 -14.75 12.74 2.25
C VAL A 391 -15.15 11.30 1.92
N SER A 392 -14.52 10.71 0.92
CA SER A 392 -14.77 9.33 0.53
C SER A 392 -14.45 8.34 1.65
N CYS A 393 -13.34 8.50 2.37
CA CYS A 393 -13.00 7.65 3.52
C CYS A 393 -14.05 7.75 4.65
N VAL A 394 -14.54 8.96 4.93
CA VAL A 394 -15.59 9.17 5.94
C VAL A 394 -16.90 8.52 5.48
N MET A 395 -17.34 8.74 4.24
CA MET A 395 -18.56 8.13 3.69
C MET A 395 -18.47 6.60 3.68
N SER A 396 -17.33 6.04 3.29
CA SER A 396 -17.09 4.59 3.32
C SER A 396 -17.12 4.04 4.75
N ALA A 397 -16.55 4.76 5.72
CA ALA A 397 -16.62 4.36 7.13
C ALA A 397 -18.07 4.40 7.68
N MET A 398 -18.87 5.37 7.27
CA MET A 398 -20.30 5.44 7.63
C MET A 398 -21.10 4.29 7.02
N SER A 399 -20.72 3.81 5.83
CA SER A 399 -21.42 2.74 5.13
C SER A 399 -21.09 1.34 5.68
N TYR A 400 -19.85 1.12 6.16
CA TYR A 400 -19.42 -0.18 6.69
C TYR A 400 -19.40 -0.23 8.21
N ASN A 401 -18.50 0.53 8.85
CA ASN A 401 -18.40 0.69 10.30
C ASN A 401 -17.41 1.80 10.66
N PHE A 402 -17.53 2.33 11.87
CA PHE A 402 -16.67 3.41 12.37
C PHE A 402 -15.30 2.93 12.90
N THR A 403 -14.99 1.64 12.87
CA THR A 403 -13.75 1.08 13.48
C THR A 403 -12.50 1.75 12.95
N SER A 404 -12.44 2.03 11.63
CA SER A 404 -11.31 2.72 11.02
C SER A 404 -11.09 4.13 11.55
N LEU A 405 -12.18 4.89 11.77
CA LEU A 405 -12.12 6.24 12.33
C LEU A 405 -11.71 6.24 13.80
N TYR A 406 -12.20 5.26 14.59
CA TYR A 406 -11.76 5.09 15.99
C TYR A 406 -10.28 4.73 16.07
N LEU A 407 -9.81 3.76 15.28
CA LEU A 407 -8.39 3.40 15.22
C LEU A 407 -7.55 4.62 14.83
N PHE A 408 -7.95 5.35 13.80
CA PHE A 408 -7.25 6.53 13.34
C PHE A 408 -7.23 7.65 14.41
N GLY A 409 -8.35 7.90 15.08
CA GLY A 409 -8.47 8.87 16.17
C GLY A 409 -7.56 8.55 17.36
N ILE A 410 -7.52 7.28 17.79
CA ILE A 410 -6.62 6.82 18.85
C ILE A 410 -5.16 7.04 18.46
N MET A 411 -4.79 6.71 17.21
CA MET A 411 -3.43 6.91 16.71
C MET A 411 -3.02 8.38 16.66
N LEU A 412 -3.93 9.27 16.27
CA LEU A 412 -3.69 10.70 16.32
C LEU A 412 -3.50 11.18 17.77
N ALA A 413 -4.35 10.74 18.71
CA ALA A 413 -4.25 11.12 20.12
C ALA A 413 -2.90 10.67 20.72
N ILE A 414 -2.46 9.44 20.45
CA ILE A 414 -1.14 8.95 20.84
C ILE A 414 -0.04 9.82 20.22
N GLY A 415 -0.16 10.19 18.94
CA GLY A 415 0.80 11.06 18.26
C GLY A 415 0.90 12.43 18.91
N PHE A 416 -0.21 13.10 19.19
CA PHE A 416 -0.21 14.39 19.87
C PHE A 416 0.43 14.28 21.27
N PHE A 417 0.08 13.25 22.03
CA PHE A 417 0.70 13.00 23.34
C PHE A 417 2.22 12.84 23.21
N MET A 418 2.68 12.02 22.26
CA MET A 418 4.12 11.81 22.00
C MET A 418 4.82 13.12 21.62
N TYR A 419 4.24 13.90 20.70
CA TYR A 419 4.82 15.16 20.27
C TYR A 419 5.01 16.13 21.45
N PHE A 420 3.95 16.39 22.22
CA PHE A 420 4.01 17.33 23.35
C PHE A 420 4.87 16.84 24.50
N PHE A 421 4.93 15.52 24.73
CA PHE A 421 5.76 14.95 25.79
C PHE A 421 7.25 14.93 25.43
N CYS A 422 7.60 14.65 24.18
CA CYS A 422 8.99 14.56 23.72
C CYS A 422 9.58 15.93 23.35
N SER A 423 8.79 16.86 22.78
CA SER A 423 9.28 18.20 22.38
C SER A 423 9.68 19.09 23.55
N LYS A 424 9.36 18.73 24.79
CA LYS A 424 9.74 19.47 26.00
C LYS A 424 11.11 19.05 26.57
N LYS A 425 11.79 18.09 25.97
CA LYS A 425 13.14 17.63 26.34
C LYS A 425 14.15 17.96 25.25
#